data_5228095386629f0dfb94daacc61acf1d
#
_entry.id   5228095386629f0dfb94daacc61acf1d
#
_cell.length_a   1.000
_cell.length_b   1.000
_cell.length_c   1.000
_cell.angle_alpha   90.00
_cell.angle_beta   90.00
_cell.angle_gamma   90.00
#
_symmetry.space_group_name_H-M   'P 1'
#
loop_
_entity.id
_entity.type
_entity.pdbx_description
1 polymer ?
#
loop_
_entity_poly.entity_id
_entity_poly.type
_entity_poly.pdbx_seq_one_letter_code
_entity_poly.pdbx_strand_id
1 'polypeptide(L)'
;MVCYPSIQFAYISSFLICQVDIYDGGAVNEAHSSYKPTQKRKPIIVCGDFNVAATPLDIKNPKANEHNAGYTIQEREAFKNMLDSGFVDSFRYLHPDEKDAYSWWSYRFNARAKNIGWRLDYFLVSDFEKDKIIDSKIHSDVMGSDHCPVSLEFDV
;
A
#
# COMPACT_ATOMS: atom_id res chain seq x y z
N MET A 1 30.95 2.35 1.86
CA MET A 1 29.64 1.72 1.63
C MET A 1 28.77 2.14 2.81
N VAL A 2 27.96 3.16 2.63
CA VAL A 2 27.09 3.69 3.70
C VAL A 2 25.78 2.89 3.60
N CYS A 3 25.51 2.01 4.57
CA CYS A 3 24.20 1.37 4.69
C CYS A 3 23.20 2.45 5.11
N TYR A 4 22.31 2.83 4.23
CA TYR A 4 21.13 3.61 4.61
C TYR A 4 20.17 2.68 5.35
N PRO A 5 19.56 3.12 6.44
CA PRO A 5 18.57 2.31 7.14
C PRO A 5 17.31 2.21 6.27
N SER A 6 16.95 1.00 5.85
CA SER A 6 15.61 0.72 5.31
C SER A 6 14.64 0.53 6.48
N ILE A 7 13.42 1.05 6.34
CA ILE A 7 12.36 0.81 7.30
C ILE A 7 11.45 -0.27 6.73
N GLN A 8 11.26 -1.36 7.47
CA GLN A 8 10.26 -2.38 7.17
C GLN A 8 8.97 -2.10 7.94
N PHE A 9 7.88 -2.03 7.19
CA PHE A 9 6.54 -1.97 7.76
C PHE A 9 5.84 -3.30 7.53
N ALA A 10 5.33 -3.94 8.59
CA ALA A 10 4.43 -5.07 8.50
C ALA A 10 3.08 -4.67 9.10
N TYR A 11 2.01 -4.97 8.37
CA TYR A 11 0.65 -4.65 8.79
C TYR A 11 -0.22 -5.91 8.91
N ILE A 12 -0.91 -6.03 10.05
CA ILE A 12 -1.95 -7.04 10.29
C ILE A 12 -3.21 -6.30 10.75
N SER A 13 -4.15 -6.12 9.82
CA SER A 13 -5.55 -5.72 10.04
C SER A 13 -5.84 -4.64 11.12
N SER A 14 -5.97 -3.40 10.71
CA SER A 14 -6.70 -2.20 11.20
C SER A 14 -6.08 -0.94 10.58
N PHE A 15 -6.84 0.11 10.28
CA PHE A 15 -6.32 1.34 9.66
C PHE A 15 -5.14 1.92 10.45
N LEU A 16 -3.96 1.93 9.88
CA LEU A 16 -2.81 2.65 10.38
C LEU A 16 -2.36 3.67 9.33
N ILE A 17 -2.60 4.96 9.58
CA ILE A 17 -1.95 6.03 8.84
C ILE A 17 -0.58 6.21 9.48
N CYS A 18 0.46 5.68 8.87
CA CYS A 18 1.82 5.98 9.25
C CYS A 18 2.28 7.23 8.51
N GLN A 19 2.31 8.37 9.21
CA GLN A 19 3.08 9.52 8.75
C GLN A 19 4.54 9.21 9.08
N VAL A 20 5.35 8.95 8.07
CA VAL A 20 6.80 8.82 8.26
C VAL A 20 7.40 10.22 8.27
N ASP A 21 7.69 10.75 9.43
CA ASP A 21 8.54 11.93 9.55
C ASP A 21 9.99 11.50 9.27
N ILE A 22 10.45 11.66 8.05
CA ILE A 22 11.87 11.51 7.73
C ILE A 22 12.58 12.71 8.32
N TYR A 23 13.21 12.52 9.48
CA TYR A 23 14.16 13.49 10.04
C TYR A 23 15.46 13.37 9.22
N ASP A 24 15.64 14.28 8.27
CA ASP A 24 16.96 14.57 7.76
C ASP A 24 17.73 15.29 8.91
N GLY A 25 18.78 14.68 9.40
CA GLY A 25 19.57 15.14 10.54
C GLY A 25 20.37 16.42 10.25
N GLY A 26 19.72 17.44 9.71
CA GLY A 26 20.26 18.78 9.53
C GLY A 26 20.40 19.48 10.87
N ALA A 27 21.63 19.70 11.31
CA ALA A 27 21.98 20.52 12.46
C ALA A 27 21.28 21.88 12.38
N VAL A 28 20.55 22.24 13.44
CA VAL A 28 19.95 23.55 13.63
C VAL A 28 21.07 24.56 13.84
N ASN A 29 21.51 25.24 12.78
CA ASN A 29 22.28 26.47 12.89
C ASN A 29 21.35 27.65 12.64
N GLU A 30 21.00 28.35 13.71
CA GLU A 30 20.37 29.66 13.65
C GLU A 30 21.29 30.66 12.94
N ALA A 31 20.90 31.13 11.77
CA ALA A 31 21.36 32.43 11.26
C ALA A 31 20.27 33.02 10.36
N HIS A 32 19.85 34.20 10.79
CA HIS A 32 18.92 35.12 10.15
C HIS A 32 19.02 35.26 8.63
N SER A 33 17.84 35.48 8.03
CA SER A 33 17.59 36.21 6.78
C SER A 33 17.14 35.41 5.59
N SER A 34 15.96 35.80 5.13
CA SER A 34 15.28 35.38 3.88
C SER A 34 14.84 33.93 3.76
N TYR A 35 13.87 33.56 4.59
CA TYR A 35 13.10 32.33 4.45
C TYR A 35 12.28 32.38 3.16
N LYS A 36 12.76 31.76 2.07
CA LYS A 36 11.93 31.24 1.01
C LYS A 36 11.53 29.83 1.44
N PRO A 37 10.26 29.54 1.72
CA PRO A 37 9.85 28.19 2.01
C PRO A 37 9.91 27.39 0.70
N THR A 38 11.02 26.73 0.45
CA THR A 38 10.99 25.50 -0.34
C THR A 38 10.24 24.50 0.53
N GLN A 39 8.93 24.46 0.38
CA GLN A 39 8.08 23.48 1.04
C GLN A 39 8.49 22.09 0.50
N LYS A 40 9.49 21.46 1.15
CA LYS A 40 9.76 20.03 0.92
C LYS A 40 8.46 19.31 1.28
N ARG A 41 7.80 18.72 0.28
CA ARG A 41 6.65 17.88 0.52
C ARG A 41 7.14 16.71 1.38
N LYS A 42 6.51 16.52 2.53
CA LYS A 42 6.81 15.35 3.38
C LYS A 42 6.23 14.11 2.68
N PRO A 43 6.97 13.01 2.58
CA PRO A 43 6.44 11.77 2.08
C PRO A 43 5.36 11.23 3.02
N ILE A 44 4.31 10.67 2.43
CA ILE A 44 3.22 10.04 3.16
C ILE A 44 3.14 8.58 2.71
N ILE A 45 3.08 7.68 3.67
CA ILE A 45 2.75 6.27 3.45
C ILE A 45 1.43 6.01 4.16
N VAL A 46 0.42 5.57 3.40
CA VAL A 46 -0.88 5.16 3.93
C VAL A 46 -0.98 3.65 3.79
N CYS A 47 -1.28 2.94 4.87
CA CYS A 47 -1.44 1.49 4.81
C CYS A 47 -2.71 1.05 5.52
N GLY A 48 -3.26 -0.07 5.08
CA GLY A 48 -4.42 -0.67 5.72
C GLY A 48 -5.30 -1.48 4.79
N ASP A 49 -6.40 -1.97 5.36
CA ASP A 49 -7.51 -2.57 4.64
C ASP A 49 -8.40 -1.45 4.08
N PHE A 50 -8.36 -1.29 2.76
CA PHE A 50 -9.19 -0.30 2.05
C PHE A 50 -10.56 -0.88 1.65
N ASN A 51 -10.78 -2.17 1.89
CA ASN A 51 -12.01 -2.88 1.51
C ASN A 51 -12.38 -2.72 0.03
N VAL A 52 -11.40 -2.55 -0.85
CA VAL A 52 -11.60 -2.43 -2.29
C VAL A 52 -10.55 -3.19 -3.06
N ALA A 53 -10.96 -4.05 -3.99
CA ALA A 53 -10.08 -4.62 -4.99
C ALA A 53 -10.02 -3.65 -6.18
N ALA A 54 -8.88 -2.98 -6.37
CA ALA A 54 -8.77 -1.82 -7.25
C ALA A 54 -8.92 -2.17 -8.74
N THR A 55 -8.44 -3.34 -9.14
CA THR A 55 -8.38 -3.78 -10.54
C THR A 55 -8.89 -5.21 -10.70
N PRO A 56 -9.16 -5.67 -11.94
CA PRO A 56 -9.49 -7.08 -12.18
C PRO A 56 -8.40 -8.08 -11.79
N LEU A 57 -7.15 -7.63 -11.60
CA LEU A 57 -6.05 -8.46 -11.11
C LEU A 57 -6.11 -8.68 -9.60
N ASP A 58 -6.85 -7.84 -8.89
CA ASP A 58 -6.92 -7.80 -7.43
C ASP A 58 -8.06 -8.65 -6.86
N ILE A 59 -8.78 -9.37 -7.71
CA ILE A 59 -9.95 -10.17 -7.31
C ILE A 59 -10.10 -11.44 -8.15
N LYS A 60 -10.41 -12.53 -7.49
CA LYS A 60 -10.82 -13.74 -8.20
C LYS A 60 -12.25 -13.60 -8.75
N ASN A 61 -12.43 -14.01 -10.01
CA ASN A 61 -13.72 -13.94 -10.71
C ASN A 61 -14.31 -12.51 -10.81
N PRO A 62 -13.59 -11.52 -11.37
CA PRO A 62 -14.01 -10.13 -11.39
C PRO A 62 -15.41 -9.92 -11.96
N LYS A 63 -15.77 -10.59 -13.08
CA LYS A 63 -17.07 -10.44 -13.72
C LYS A 63 -18.25 -10.84 -12.82
N ALA A 64 -18.06 -11.84 -11.97
CA ALA A 64 -19.11 -12.30 -11.06
C ALA A 64 -19.29 -11.38 -9.84
N ASN A 65 -18.35 -10.48 -9.61
CA ASN A 65 -18.28 -9.62 -8.44
C ASN A 65 -18.50 -8.12 -8.74
N GLU A 66 -18.79 -7.72 -9.97
CA GLU A 66 -18.88 -6.30 -10.39
C GLU A 66 -19.87 -5.44 -9.58
N HIS A 67 -20.83 -6.07 -8.92
CA HIS A 67 -21.83 -5.39 -8.08
C HIS A 67 -21.69 -5.69 -6.59
N ASN A 68 -20.67 -6.43 -6.20
CA ASN A 68 -20.43 -6.75 -4.80
C ASN A 68 -19.64 -5.63 -4.12
N ALA A 69 -19.95 -5.36 -2.84
CA ALA A 69 -19.18 -4.45 -2.01
C ALA A 69 -17.70 -4.85 -2.02
N GLY A 70 -16.82 -3.86 -2.15
CA GLY A 70 -15.38 -4.05 -2.33
C GLY A 70 -14.94 -4.17 -3.80
N TYR A 71 -15.90 -4.24 -4.77
CA TYR A 71 -15.55 -4.28 -6.20
C TYR A 71 -16.56 -3.53 -7.08
N THR A 72 -17.41 -2.70 -6.53
CA THR A 72 -18.29 -1.82 -7.32
C THR A 72 -17.47 -0.81 -8.13
N ILE A 73 -18.05 -0.31 -9.22
CA ILE A 73 -17.38 0.70 -10.05
C ILE A 73 -17.08 1.96 -9.24
N GLN A 74 -17.99 2.36 -8.35
CA GLN A 74 -17.86 3.56 -7.52
C GLN A 74 -16.69 3.46 -6.55
N GLU A 75 -16.51 2.30 -5.90
CA GLU A 75 -15.38 2.04 -4.99
C GLU A 75 -14.04 2.06 -5.74
N ARG A 76 -13.98 1.42 -6.89
CA ARG A 76 -12.76 1.40 -7.74
C ARG A 76 -12.42 2.79 -8.29
N GLU A 77 -13.41 3.57 -8.70
CA GLU A 77 -13.20 4.96 -9.13
C GLU A 77 -12.72 5.85 -7.97
N ALA A 78 -13.31 5.69 -6.77
CA ALA A 78 -12.86 6.41 -5.58
C ALA A 78 -11.40 6.07 -5.23
N PHE A 79 -11.02 4.79 -5.28
CA PHE A 79 -9.65 4.36 -5.05
C PHE A 79 -8.69 4.91 -6.12
N LYS A 80 -9.11 4.86 -7.39
CA LYS A 80 -8.35 5.45 -8.50
C LYS A 80 -8.12 6.95 -8.29
N ASN A 81 -9.16 7.69 -7.90
CA ASN A 81 -9.04 9.13 -7.62
C ASN A 81 -8.06 9.40 -6.47
N MET A 82 -8.01 8.52 -5.46
CA MET A 82 -7.00 8.60 -4.40
C MET A 82 -5.58 8.41 -4.96
N LEU A 83 -5.35 7.43 -5.82
CA LEU A 83 -4.05 7.27 -6.48
C LEU A 83 -3.72 8.49 -7.34
N ASP A 84 -4.65 8.97 -8.16
CA ASP A 84 -4.48 10.14 -9.04
C ASP A 84 -4.21 11.43 -8.24
N SER A 85 -4.52 11.48 -6.94
CA SER A 85 -4.20 12.60 -6.06
C SER A 85 -2.74 12.68 -5.63
N GLY A 86 -1.89 11.77 -6.08
CA GLY A 86 -0.45 11.78 -5.86
C GLY A 86 0.06 10.59 -5.04
N PHE A 87 -0.59 9.45 -5.14
CA PHE A 87 -0.15 8.19 -4.53
C PHE A 87 0.10 7.11 -5.57
N VAL A 88 0.96 6.17 -5.21
CA VAL A 88 1.20 4.94 -5.95
C VAL A 88 0.92 3.73 -5.05
N ASP A 89 0.26 2.71 -5.60
CA ASP A 89 0.13 1.40 -4.98
C ASP A 89 1.49 0.69 -5.07
N SER A 90 2.16 0.51 -3.93
CA SER A 90 3.52 -0.03 -3.89
C SER A 90 3.63 -1.43 -4.47
N PHE A 91 2.62 -2.29 -4.23
CA PHE A 91 2.61 -3.63 -4.78
C PHE A 91 2.47 -3.61 -6.31
N ARG A 92 1.51 -2.86 -6.85
CA ARG A 92 1.33 -2.76 -8.30
C ARG A 92 2.44 -1.99 -9.01
N TYR A 93 3.13 -1.11 -8.31
CA TYR A 93 4.33 -0.46 -8.85
C TYR A 93 5.46 -1.46 -9.15
N LEU A 94 5.70 -2.41 -8.24
CA LEU A 94 6.74 -3.44 -8.42
C LEU A 94 6.24 -4.67 -9.22
N HIS A 95 4.95 -4.99 -9.10
CA HIS A 95 4.32 -6.21 -9.66
C HIS A 95 3.11 -5.86 -10.52
N PRO A 96 3.27 -5.11 -11.64
CA PRO A 96 2.15 -4.54 -12.40
C PRO A 96 1.20 -5.59 -12.98
N ASP A 97 1.72 -6.75 -13.35
CA ASP A 97 0.96 -7.80 -14.04
C ASP A 97 0.74 -9.07 -13.18
N GLU A 98 1.16 -9.06 -11.92
CA GLU A 98 1.06 -10.24 -11.05
C GLU A 98 -0.39 -10.58 -10.77
N LYS A 99 -0.75 -11.84 -11.03
CA LYS A 99 -2.09 -12.39 -10.85
C LYS A 99 -2.15 -13.26 -9.61
N ASP A 100 -3.38 -13.44 -9.12
CA ASP A 100 -3.66 -14.36 -8.02
C ASP A 100 -2.91 -14.03 -6.70
N ALA A 101 -2.49 -12.77 -6.56
CA ALA A 101 -1.89 -12.21 -5.36
C ALA A 101 -2.98 -11.51 -4.53
N TYR A 102 -3.41 -12.16 -3.48
CA TYR A 102 -4.52 -11.71 -2.64
C TYR A 102 -4.10 -11.59 -1.18
N SER A 103 -4.75 -10.67 -0.45
CA SER A 103 -4.53 -10.44 0.96
C SER A 103 -5.69 -10.88 1.85
N TRP A 104 -6.86 -11.16 1.27
CA TRP A 104 -8.07 -11.58 1.97
C TRP A 104 -8.77 -12.74 1.29
N TRP A 105 -9.35 -13.67 2.09
CA TRP A 105 -10.15 -14.80 1.64
C TRP A 105 -11.32 -15.04 2.59
N SER A 106 -12.51 -15.17 2.04
CA SER A 106 -13.68 -15.57 2.83
C SER A 106 -13.44 -16.90 3.58
N TYR A 107 -13.89 -16.99 4.83
CA TYR A 107 -13.90 -18.26 5.56
C TYR A 107 -14.79 -19.34 4.92
N ARG A 108 -15.68 -18.94 4.00
CA ARG A 108 -16.63 -19.86 3.36
C ARG A 108 -15.98 -20.65 2.24
N PHE A 109 -16.48 -21.86 2.02
CA PHE A 109 -16.17 -22.70 0.85
C PHE A 109 -14.69 -23.04 0.67
N ASN A 110 -13.90 -22.97 1.74
CA ASN A 110 -12.45 -23.20 1.68
C ASN A 110 -11.73 -22.29 0.68
N ALA A 111 -12.14 -21.03 0.66
CA ALA A 111 -11.70 -20.03 -0.34
C ALA A 111 -10.19 -19.85 -0.35
N ARG A 112 -9.53 -19.78 0.83
CA ARG A 112 -8.08 -19.59 0.93
C ARG A 112 -7.29 -20.75 0.32
N ALA A 113 -7.66 -21.99 0.59
CA ALA A 113 -7.00 -23.16 0.02
C ALA A 113 -7.17 -23.26 -1.52
N LYS A 114 -8.23 -22.67 -2.06
CA LYS A 114 -8.50 -22.58 -3.50
C LYS A 114 -7.97 -21.30 -4.14
N ASN A 115 -7.33 -20.45 -3.36
CA ASN A 115 -6.92 -19.11 -3.73
C ASN A 115 -8.04 -18.28 -4.41
N ILE A 116 -9.27 -18.37 -3.86
CA ILE A 116 -10.40 -17.53 -4.27
C ILE A 116 -10.41 -16.31 -3.35
N GLY A 117 -9.53 -15.37 -3.64
CA GLY A 117 -9.23 -14.23 -2.77
C GLY A 117 -9.38 -12.88 -3.45
N TRP A 118 -9.19 -11.84 -2.65
CA TRP A 118 -9.20 -10.44 -3.03
C TRP A 118 -7.98 -9.76 -2.41
N ARG A 119 -7.39 -8.78 -3.10
CA ARG A 119 -6.37 -7.90 -2.54
C ARG A 119 -7.05 -6.65 -2.04
N LEU A 120 -7.14 -6.51 -0.73
CA LEU A 120 -7.85 -5.43 -0.02
C LEU A 120 -6.91 -4.57 0.82
N ASP A 121 -5.72 -5.09 1.14
CA ASP A 121 -4.72 -4.45 1.98
C ASP A 121 -3.63 -3.84 1.11
N TYR A 122 -3.28 -2.59 1.38
CA TYR A 122 -2.38 -1.79 0.55
C TYR A 122 -1.37 -1.02 1.37
N PHE A 123 -0.23 -0.73 0.72
CA PHE A 123 0.65 0.38 1.04
C PHE A 123 0.61 1.37 -0.12
N LEU A 124 0.09 2.57 0.14
CA LEU A 124 0.08 3.68 -0.79
C LEU A 124 1.19 4.66 -0.41
N VAL A 125 2.08 4.95 -1.34
CA VAL A 125 3.24 5.81 -1.15
C VAL A 125 3.07 7.07 -1.98
N SER A 126 3.49 8.24 -1.46
CA SER A 126 3.54 9.47 -2.25
C SER A 126 4.29 9.22 -3.56
N ASP A 127 3.71 9.59 -4.71
CA ASP A 127 4.21 9.29 -6.05
C ASP A 127 5.61 9.84 -6.32
N PHE A 128 5.97 10.97 -5.70
CA PHE A 128 7.29 11.60 -5.82
C PHE A 128 8.40 10.84 -5.06
N GLU A 129 8.05 9.84 -4.25
CA GLU A 129 9.00 9.00 -3.50
C GLU A 129 8.94 7.52 -3.92
N LYS A 130 8.22 7.18 -4.98
CA LYS A 130 8.02 5.80 -5.43
C LYS A 130 9.32 5.06 -5.74
N ASP A 131 10.35 5.78 -6.19
CA ASP A 131 11.66 5.20 -6.50
C ASP A 131 12.42 4.72 -5.25
N LYS A 132 11.94 5.06 -4.06
CA LYS A 132 12.44 4.57 -2.77
C LYS A 132 11.76 3.28 -2.30
N ILE A 133 10.77 2.77 -3.03
CA ILE A 133 10.15 1.47 -2.76
C ILE A 133 11.16 0.38 -3.14
N ILE A 134 11.65 -0.36 -2.12
CA ILE A 134 12.60 -1.45 -2.31
C ILE A 134 11.85 -2.75 -2.58
N ASP A 135 10.83 -3.03 -1.75
CA ASP A 135 10.05 -4.25 -1.85
C ASP A 135 8.63 -4.05 -1.30
N SER A 136 7.67 -4.80 -1.84
CA SER A 136 6.28 -4.80 -1.40
C SER A 136 5.72 -6.21 -1.55
N LYS A 137 5.31 -6.83 -0.40
CA LYS A 137 4.96 -8.26 -0.36
C LYS A 137 3.60 -8.50 0.28
N ILE A 138 2.98 -9.57 -0.19
CA ILE A 138 1.78 -10.19 0.40
C ILE A 138 2.20 -11.55 0.98
N HIS A 139 2.06 -11.72 2.29
CA HIS A 139 2.49 -12.93 3.01
C HIS A 139 1.36 -13.94 3.11
N SER A 140 0.93 -14.48 1.97
CA SER A 140 -0.24 -15.36 1.86
C SER A 140 -0.13 -16.69 2.62
N ASP A 141 1.10 -17.08 3.00
CA ASP A 141 1.41 -18.27 3.80
C ASP A 141 1.18 -18.06 5.31
N VAL A 142 1.10 -16.81 5.78
CA VAL A 142 0.84 -16.49 7.18
C VAL A 142 -0.64 -16.67 7.48
N MET A 143 -0.92 -17.63 8.38
CA MET A 143 -2.27 -18.02 8.77
C MET A 143 -2.69 -17.36 10.08
N GLY A 144 -3.99 -17.41 10.43
CA GLY A 144 -4.52 -16.93 11.71
C GLY A 144 -5.65 -15.90 11.58
N SER A 145 -5.87 -15.36 10.39
CA SER A 145 -6.96 -14.44 10.03
C SER A 145 -7.47 -14.78 8.62
N ASP A 146 -8.59 -14.21 8.23
CA ASP A 146 -9.07 -14.15 6.84
C ASP A 146 -8.24 -13.19 5.97
N HIS A 147 -7.48 -12.28 6.59
CA HIS A 147 -6.42 -11.53 5.94
C HIS A 147 -5.05 -12.19 6.16
N CYS A 148 -4.09 -11.86 5.31
CA CYS A 148 -2.68 -12.10 5.57
C CYS A 148 -1.93 -10.77 5.72
N PRO A 149 -0.75 -10.76 6.35
CA PRO A 149 0.07 -9.56 6.43
C PRO A 149 0.52 -9.11 5.05
N VAL A 150 0.62 -7.79 4.87
CA VAL A 150 1.33 -7.17 3.77
C VAL A 150 2.51 -6.38 4.33
N SER A 151 3.59 -6.22 3.56
CA SER A 151 4.77 -5.48 4.00
C SER A 151 5.30 -4.57 2.91
N LEU A 152 5.93 -3.49 3.33
CA LEU A 152 6.65 -2.54 2.49
C LEU A 152 8.08 -2.39 3.05
N GLU A 153 9.07 -2.47 2.17
CA GLU A 153 10.44 -2.06 2.45
C GLU A 153 10.73 -0.77 1.68
N PHE A 154 11.16 0.26 2.39
CA PHE A 154 11.27 1.62 1.87
C PHE A 154 12.60 2.25 2.30
N ASP A 155 13.29 2.90 1.36
CA ASP A 155 14.54 3.64 1.61
C ASP A 155 14.22 5.04 2.18
N VAL A 156 14.87 5.42 3.29
CA VAL A 156 14.59 6.66 4.04
C VAL A 156 15.78 7.62 4.04
#